data_18269f947c1b6da94575b2832f53ba4c
#
_entry.id   18269f947c1b6da94575b2832f53ba4c
#
_cell.length_a   1.000
_cell.length_b   1.000
_cell.length_c   1.000
_cell.angle_alpha   90.00
_cell.angle_beta   90.00
_cell.angle_gamma   90.00
#
_symmetry.space_group_name_H-M   'P 1'
#
loop_
_entity.id
_entity.type
_entity.pdbx_description
1 polymer ?
#
loop_
_entity_poly.entity_id
_entity_poly.type
_entity_poly.pdbx_seq_one_letter_code
_entity_poly.pdbx_strand_id
1 'polypeptide(L)'
;FIFQGSGLNGKSTFLETIKYVLGDYAAKAQAESFLKKKNERINNDIAGLAGKRLAIASEIAKGRSLDESLVKELTGGDSITARKLYAEHFTYKPQFKILLGLNDAPEIEGRDNGIWRRIRLIKFDHIVPKDKVDKFLMKKLQKEVSGILAWALKGCLDWQKNGLAEPEFVRSATQTYREDSDPIELYLSENTEEGGKEDPKFWTEFSKIYEDFKNFSKAAGCWEISKKAFG
;
A
#
# COMPACT_ATOMS: atom_id res chain seq x y z
N PHE A 1 1.37 -4.37 3.08
CA PHE A 1 2.38 -4.60 2.03
C PHE A 1 1.73 -4.37 0.68
N ILE A 2 2.37 -3.58 -0.17
CA ILE A 2 1.96 -3.33 -1.56
C ILE A 2 2.97 -4.03 -2.46
N PHE A 3 2.49 -4.99 -3.25
CA PHE A 3 3.27 -5.69 -4.27
C PHE A 3 2.96 -5.05 -5.61
N GLN A 4 3.90 -4.28 -6.14
CA GLN A 4 3.73 -3.51 -7.37
C GLN A 4 4.46 -4.15 -8.55
N GLY A 5 3.84 -4.16 -9.75
CA GLY A 5 4.51 -4.58 -10.97
C GLY A 5 3.55 -4.81 -12.13
N SER A 6 4.03 -4.59 -13.34
CA SER A 6 3.25 -4.47 -14.59
C SER A 6 2.71 -5.77 -15.20
N GLY A 7 2.78 -6.90 -14.50
CA GLY A 7 2.32 -8.21 -14.98
C GLY A 7 3.46 -9.15 -15.42
N LEU A 8 3.14 -10.44 -15.62
CA LEU A 8 4.09 -11.52 -15.98
C LEU A 8 5.35 -11.59 -15.09
N ASN A 9 5.25 -11.20 -13.84
CA ASN A 9 6.35 -11.05 -12.88
C ASN A 9 6.24 -11.97 -11.65
N GLY A 10 5.29 -12.90 -11.65
CA GLY A 10 5.10 -13.87 -10.57
C GLY A 10 4.32 -13.35 -9.36
N LYS A 11 3.97 -12.07 -9.28
CA LYS A 11 3.25 -11.46 -8.15
C LYS A 11 1.98 -12.24 -7.76
N SER A 12 1.08 -12.49 -8.72
CA SER A 12 -0.17 -13.22 -8.47
C SER A 12 0.10 -14.65 -8.05
N THR A 13 1.09 -15.30 -8.66
CA THR A 13 1.50 -16.66 -8.28
C THR A 13 1.97 -16.71 -6.83
N PHE A 14 2.79 -15.74 -6.42
CA PHE A 14 3.26 -15.62 -5.03
C PHE A 14 2.08 -15.45 -4.05
N LEU A 15 1.19 -14.50 -4.31
CA LEU A 15 0.05 -14.21 -3.44
C LEU A 15 -0.91 -15.39 -3.32
N GLU A 16 -1.25 -16.05 -4.43
CA GLU A 16 -2.12 -17.23 -4.42
C GLU A 16 -1.43 -18.43 -3.75
N THR A 17 -0.11 -18.57 -3.87
CA THR A 17 0.63 -19.61 -3.16
C THR A 17 0.56 -19.41 -1.65
N ILE A 18 0.84 -18.22 -1.15
CA ILE A 18 0.75 -17.94 0.29
C ILE A 18 -0.68 -18.13 0.80
N LYS A 19 -1.68 -17.70 0.03
CA LYS A 19 -3.09 -17.94 0.36
C LYS A 19 -3.39 -19.43 0.47
N TYR A 20 -2.92 -20.23 -0.49
CA TYR A 20 -3.11 -21.67 -0.50
C TYR A 20 -2.47 -22.35 0.71
N VAL A 21 -1.24 -21.96 1.06
CA VAL A 21 -0.53 -22.49 2.24
C VAL A 21 -1.26 -22.16 3.54
N LEU A 22 -1.81 -20.94 3.66
CA LEU A 22 -2.51 -20.50 4.88
C LEU A 22 -3.96 -21.01 4.97
N GLY A 23 -4.55 -21.48 3.86
CA GLY A 23 -5.91 -21.99 3.85
C GLY A 23 -6.92 -21.01 4.46
N ASP A 24 -7.67 -21.47 5.45
CA ASP A 24 -8.72 -20.68 6.12
C ASP A 24 -8.21 -19.47 6.91
N TYR A 25 -6.92 -19.39 7.19
CA TYR A 25 -6.32 -18.20 7.80
C TYR A 25 -6.19 -17.03 6.82
N ALA A 26 -6.24 -17.27 5.52
CA ALA A 26 -6.21 -16.24 4.49
C ALA A 26 -7.61 -15.99 3.90
N ALA A 27 -7.88 -14.75 3.51
CA ALA A 27 -9.08 -14.38 2.76
C ALA A 27 -8.73 -13.46 1.59
N LYS A 28 -9.50 -13.56 0.50
CA LYS A 28 -9.50 -12.58 -0.56
C LYS A 28 -10.48 -11.47 -0.19
N ALA A 29 -10.03 -10.23 -0.27
CA ALA A 29 -10.85 -9.03 -0.13
C ALA A 29 -10.92 -8.31 -1.49
N GLN A 30 -11.96 -7.49 -1.68
CA GLN A 30 -12.00 -6.58 -2.82
C GLN A 30 -11.05 -5.42 -2.54
N ALA A 31 -10.21 -5.08 -3.51
CA ALA A 31 -9.24 -4.01 -3.34
C ALA A 31 -9.91 -2.65 -3.12
N GLU A 32 -11.08 -2.44 -3.72
CA GLU A 32 -11.93 -1.27 -3.52
C GLU A 32 -12.35 -1.06 -2.05
N SER A 33 -12.30 -2.11 -1.23
CA SER A 33 -12.61 -2.00 0.20
C SER A 33 -11.56 -1.22 0.98
N PHE A 34 -10.35 -1.10 0.44
CA PHE A 34 -9.25 -0.33 1.03
C PHE A 34 -9.05 1.04 0.38
N LEU A 35 -9.92 1.43 -0.57
CA LEU A 35 -9.83 2.69 -1.30
C LEU A 35 -10.89 3.68 -0.82
N LYS A 36 -10.59 4.97 -0.94
CA LYS A 36 -11.55 6.05 -0.71
C LYS A 36 -12.80 5.86 -1.56
N LYS A 37 -13.96 5.90 -0.94
CA LYS A 37 -15.28 5.79 -1.57
C LYS A 37 -16.00 7.13 -1.49
N LYS A 38 -16.73 7.48 -2.55
CA LYS A 38 -17.57 8.71 -2.56
C LYS A 38 -18.76 8.61 -1.61
N ASN A 39 -19.23 7.40 -1.32
CA ASN A 39 -20.36 7.15 -0.42
C ASN A 39 -19.98 6.10 0.62
N GLU A 40 -20.34 6.33 1.88
CA GLU A 40 -20.26 5.33 2.94
C GLU A 40 -21.16 4.15 2.60
N ARG A 41 -20.54 2.98 2.41
CA ARG A 41 -21.25 1.70 2.25
C ARG A 41 -20.82 0.76 3.36
N ILE A 42 -21.76 -0.08 3.79
CA ILE A 42 -21.46 -1.18 4.70
C ILE A 42 -20.39 -2.05 4.07
N ASN A 43 -19.24 -2.13 4.73
CA ASN A 43 -18.07 -2.82 4.19
C ASN A 43 -18.14 -4.31 4.55
N ASN A 44 -18.96 -5.06 3.84
CA ASN A 44 -19.16 -6.50 4.03
C ASN A 44 -17.86 -7.29 3.97
N ASP A 45 -16.94 -6.84 3.13
CA ASP A 45 -15.64 -7.51 2.93
C ASP A 45 -14.80 -7.44 4.21
N ILE A 46 -14.84 -6.30 4.91
CA ILE A 46 -14.14 -6.13 6.19
C ILE A 46 -14.74 -7.04 7.27
N ALA A 47 -16.06 -7.21 7.26
CA ALA A 47 -16.73 -8.16 8.16
C ALA A 47 -16.30 -9.63 7.88
N GLY A 48 -16.02 -9.96 6.63
CA GLY A 48 -15.52 -11.27 6.21
C GLY A 48 -14.09 -11.57 6.64
N LEU A 49 -13.34 -10.56 7.08
CA LEU A 49 -11.94 -10.71 7.53
C LEU A 49 -11.83 -11.04 9.03
N ALA A 50 -12.94 -11.07 9.77
CA ALA A 50 -12.92 -11.46 11.16
C ALA A 50 -12.30 -12.86 11.36
N GLY A 51 -11.33 -12.98 12.27
CA GLY A 51 -10.60 -14.23 12.55
C GLY A 51 -9.51 -14.60 11.54
N LYS A 52 -9.36 -13.87 10.44
CA LYS A 52 -8.30 -14.09 9.46
C LYS A 52 -6.95 -13.59 9.96
N ARG A 53 -5.88 -14.10 9.34
CA ARG A 53 -4.49 -13.68 9.56
C ARG A 53 -3.90 -12.96 8.36
N LEU A 54 -4.50 -13.16 7.19
CA LEU A 54 -4.06 -12.58 5.94
C LEU A 54 -5.27 -12.13 5.10
N ALA A 55 -5.26 -10.88 4.68
CA ALA A 55 -6.19 -10.32 3.71
C ALA A 55 -5.42 -10.01 2.41
N ILE A 56 -5.80 -10.65 1.31
CA ILE A 56 -5.19 -10.43 0.00
C ILE A 56 -6.20 -9.71 -0.88
N ALA A 57 -5.78 -8.62 -1.49
CA ALA A 57 -6.56 -7.91 -2.49
C ALA A 57 -5.70 -7.62 -3.72
N SER A 58 -6.32 -7.63 -4.89
CA SER A 58 -5.65 -7.39 -6.16
C SER A 58 -6.56 -6.61 -7.10
N GLU A 59 -5.92 -5.93 -8.07
CA GLU A 59 -6.61 -5.19 -9.13
C GLU A 59 -7.33 -3.94 -8.64
N ILE A 60 -6.62 -2.82 -8.67
CA ILE A 60 -7.17 -1.47 -8.46
C ILE A 60 -7.09 -0.71 -9.79
N ALA A 61 -8.11 0.06 -10.09
CA ALA A 61 -8.04 1.03 -11.19
C ALA A 61 -6.99 2.10 -10.84
N LYS A 62 -6.21 2.53 -11.83
CA LYS A 62 -5.21 3.59 -11.69
C LYS A 62 -5.84 4.90 -11.19
N GLY A 63 -5.07 5.69 -10.42
CA GLY A 63 -5.52 6.99 -9.92
C GLY A 63 -6.57 6.89 -8.80
N ARG A 64 -6.56 5.81 -8.02
CA ARG A 64 -7.42 5.66 -6.85
C ARG A 64 -6.63 5.85 -5.57
N SER A 65 -7.18 6.65 -4.67
CA SER A 65 -6.56 6.95 -3.38
C SER A 65 -6.88 5.89 -2.33
N LEU A 66 -5.88 5.58 -1.49
CA LEU A 66 -6.02 4.66 -0.35
C LEU A 66 -6.94 5.27 0.71
N ASP A 67 -7.82 4.49 1.31
CA ASP A 67 -8.54 4.90 2.53
C ASP A 67 -7.60 4.75 3.74
N GLU A 68 -6.83 5.80 3.99
CA GLU A 68 -5.82 5.82 5.03
C GLU A 68 -6.40 5.67 6.43
N SER A 69 -7.58 6.23 6.66
CA SER A 69 -8.29 6.13 7.94
C SER A 69 -8.63 4.66 8.23
N LEU A 70 -9.23 4.00 7.27
CA LEU A 70 -9.57 2.58 7.38
C LEU A 70 -8.32 1.72 7.54
N VAL A 71 -7.26 1.96 6.76
CA VAL A 71 -6.02 1.19 6.88
C VAL A 71 -5.37 1.39 8.25
N LYS A 72 -5.37 2.62 8.79
CA LYS A 72 -4.89 2.92 10.14
C LYS A 72 -5.71 2.19 11.20
N GLU A 73 -7.03 2.16 11.08
CA GLU A 73 -7.95 1.46 11.98
C GLU A 73 -7.71 -0.07 11.94
N LEU A 74 -7.69 -0.66 10.74
CA LEU A 74 -7.48 -2.10 10.55
C LEU A 74 -6.11 -2.62 11.02
N THR A 75 -5.12 -1.73 11.12
CA THR A 75 -3.73 -2.07 11.47
C THR A 75 -3.26 -1.44 12.79
N GLY A 76 -4.14 -0.69 13.45
CA GLY A 76 -3.86 -0.01 14.72
C GLY A 76 -3.83 -0.92 15.93
N GLY A 77 -4.51 -2.06 15.85
CA GLY A 77 -4.64 -2.99 16.97
C GLY A 77 -5.88 -2.75 17.83
N ASP A 78 -6.73 -1.81 17.46
CA ASP A 78 -8.01 -1.55 18.12
C ASP A 78 -9.12 -2.48 17.59
N SER A 79 -10.20 -2.59 18.36
CA SER A 79 -11.38 -3.32 17.93
C SER A 79 -12.20 -2.48 16.98
N ILE A 80 -12.72 -3.09 15.92
CA ILE A 80 -13.58 -2.46 14.92
C ILE A 80 -14.98 -3.05 14.96
N THR A 81 -15.98 -2.25 14.65
CA THR A 81 -17.36 -2.71 14.47
C THR A 81 -17.64 -2.94 12.99
N ALA A 82 -18.12 -4.12 12.68
CA ALA A 82 -18.46 -4.50 11.31
C ALA A 82 -19.84 -5.16 11.27
N ARG A 83 -20.43 -5.23 10.07
CA ARG A 83 -21.72 -5.86 9.84
C ARG A 83 -21.71 -6.64 8.53
N LYS A 84 -22.17 -7.88 8.57
CA LYS A 84 -22.50 -8.63 7.36
C LYS A 84 -23.85 -8.17 6.81
N LEU A 85 -24.05 -8.32 5.52
CA LEU A 85 -25.33 -7.98 4.90
C LEU A 85 -26.47 -8.78 5.58
N TYR A 86 -27.55 -8.10 5.95
CA TYR A 86 -28.70 -8.67 6.67
C TYR A 86 -28.39 -9.30 8.05
N ALA A 87 -27.27 -8.96 8.68
CA ALA A 87 -26.91 -9.44 10.01
C ALA A 87 -26.74 -8.28 11.00
N GLU A 88 -26.69 -8.60 12.27
CA GLU A 88 -26.41 -7.66 13.36
C GLU A 88 -24.95 -7.19 13.31
N HIS A 89 -24.69 -6.04 13.92
CA HIS A 89 -23.34 -5.54 14.13
C HIS A 89 -22.59 -6.44 15.11
N PHE A 90 -21.32 -6.66 14.83
CA PHE A 90 -20.41 -7.34 15.75
C PHE A 90 -19.08 -6.63 15.79
N THR A 91 -18.36 -6.76 16.90
CA THR A 91 -17.07 -6.15 17.15
C THR A 91 -16.00 -7.24 17.13
N TYR A 92 -14.88 -6.96 16.43
CA TYR A 92 -13.72 -7.85 16.46
C TYR A 92 -12.43 -7.05 16.40
N LYS A 93 -11.33 -7.67 16.83
CA LYS A 93 -9.98 -7.10 16.73
C LYS A 93 -9.30 -7.66 15.49
N PRO A 94 -8.95 -6.82 14.49
CA PRO A 94 -8.20 -7.26 13.31
C PRO A 94 -6.85 -7.88 13.69
N GLN A 95 -6.54 -9.04 13.12
CA GLN A 95 -5.28 -9.74 13.35
C GLN A 95 -4.54 -10.05 12.05
N PHE A 96 -5.14 -9.66 10.93
CA PHE A 96 -4.61 -9.93 9.60
C PHE A 96 -3.59 -8.87 9.16
N LYS A 97 -2.69 -9.30 8.29
CA LYS A 97 -1.87 -8.42 7.47
C LYS A 97 -2.54 -8.22 6.12
N ILE A 98 -2.40 -7.02 5.56
CA ILE A 98 -2.98 -6.68 4.25
C ILE A 98 -1.88 -6.80 3.20
N LEU A 99 -2.13 -7.60 2.16
CA LEU A 99 -1.30 -7.71 0.97
C LEU A 99 -2.09 -7.21 -0.24
N LEU A 100 -1.63 -6.14 -0.86
CA LEU A 100 -2.21 -5.56 -2.07
C LEU A 100 -1.33 -5.89 -3.27
N GLY A 101 -1.86 -6.69 -4.20
CA GLY A 101 -1.15 -7.06 -5.44
C GLY A 101 -1.61 -6.19 -6.61
N LEU A 102 -0.85 -5.15 -6.96
CA LEU A 102 -1.28 -4.08 -7.85
C LEU A 102 -0.32 -3.87 -9.02
N ASN A 103 -0.81 -3.29 -10.10
CA ASN A 103 0.06 -2.81 -11.19
C ASN A 103 0.63 -1.43 -10.83
N ASP A 104 -0.23 -0.52 -10.40
CA ASP A 104 0.14 0.81 -9.92
C ASP A 104 -0.19 0.90 -8.42
N ALA A 105 0.67 1.54 -7.64
CA ALA A 105 0.40 1.81 -6.23
C ALA A 105 -0.74 2.85 -6.11
N PRO A 106 -1.62 2.75 -5.08
CA PRO A 106 -2.68 3.73 -4.87
C PRO A 106 -2.10 5.07 -4.43
N GLU A 107 -2.80 6.15 -4.69
CA GLU A 107 -2.42 7.46 -4.19
C GLU A 107 -2.55 7.52 -2.66
N ILE A 108 -1.58 8.14 -1.99
CA ILE A 108 -1.58 8.39 -0.55
C ILE A 108 -1.47 9.89 -0.36
N GLU A 109 -2.53 10.51 0.14
CA GLU A 109 -2.60 11.96 0.32
C GLU A 109 -2.04 12.42 1.68
N GLY A 110 -2.00 11.52 2.65
CA GLY A 110 -1.54 11.80 4.01
C GLY A 110 -0.03 11.90 4.11
N ARG A 111 0.45 13.03 4.64
CA ARG A 111 1.86 13.30 4.91
C ARG A 111 2.33 12.78 6.27
N ASP A 112 1.37 12.38 7.14
CA ASP A 112 1.70 11.95 8.48
C ASP A 112 2.45 10.61 8.51
N ASN A 113 3.34 10.46 9.47
CA ASN A 113 4.07 9.21 9.68
C ASN A 113 3.15 8.03 10.06
N GLY A 114 1.90 8.30 10.41
CA GLY A 114 0.94 7.29 10.82
C GLY A 114 0.62 6.30 9.72
N ILE A 115 0.43 6.75 8.49
CA ILE A 115 0.20 5.86 7.35
C ILE A 115 1.52 5.26 6.85
N TRP A 116 2.57 6.06 6.68
CA TRP A 116 3.82 5.65 6.05
C TRP A 116 4.57 4.57 6.83
N ARG A 117 4.55 4.60 8.16
CA ARG A 117 5.14 3.52 8.98
C ARG A 117 4.46 2.16 8.79
N ARG A 118 3.27 2.12 8.18
CA ARG A 118 2.48 0.91 7.92
C ARG A 118 2.66 0.36 6.51
N ILE A 119 3.15 1.19 5.60
CA ILE A 119 3.33 0.84 4.19
C ILE A 119 4.70 0.18 3.99
N ARG A 120 4.71 -0.84 3.14
CA ARG A 120 5.93 -1.46 2.60
C ARG A 120 5.67 -1.75 1.14
N LEU A 121 6.41 -1.06 0.25
CA LEU A 121 6.31 -1.25 -1.20
C LEU A 121 7.36 -2.26 -1.65
N ILE A 122 6.91 -3.34 -2.25
CA ILE A 122 7.75 -4.40 -2.81
C ILE A 122 7.55 -4.41 -4.31
N LYS A 123 8.58 -4.00 -5.05
CA LYS A 123 8.55 -3.97 -6.51
C LYS A 123 8.81 -5.35 -7.10
N PHE A 124 8.02 -5.73 -8.08
CA PHE A 124 8.16 -6.94 -8.91
C PHE A 124 8.54 -6.50 -10.32
N ASP A 125 9.77 -6.05 -10.48
CA ASP A 125 10.25 -5.42 -11.72
C ASP A 125 10.71 -6.46 -12.77
N HIS A 126 10.98 -7.71 -12.33
CA HIS A 126 11.42 -8.76 -13.23
C HIS A 126 10.24 -9.33 -14.03
N ILE A 127 10.26 -9.13 -15.34
CA ILE A 127 9.27 -9.72 -16.25
C ILE A 127 9.79 -11.11 -16.69
N VAL A 128 8.99 -12.13 -16.47
CA VAL A 128 9.33 -13.50 -16.91
C VAL A 128 9.17 -13.59 -18.44
N PRO A 129 10.24 -13.91 -19.19
CA PRO A 129 10.17 -14.11 -20.64
C PRO A 129 9.14 -15.19 -21.01
N LYS A 130 8.44 -14.99 -22.13
CA LYS A 130 7.35 -15.90 -22.56
C LYS A 130 7.78 -17.36 -22.68
N ASP A 131 8.99 -17.60 -23.14
CA ASP A 131 9.62 -18.93 -23.30
C ASP A 131 9.99 -19.58 -21.96
N LYS A 132 10.08 -18.80 -20.88
CA LYS A 132 10.40 -19.27 -19.51
C LYS A 132 9.16 -19.38 -18.61
N VAL A 133 7.97 -19.09 -19.14
CA VAL A 133 6.73 -19.21 -18.36
C VAL A 133 6.39 -20.68 -18.11
N ASP A 134 6.43 -21.09 -16.86
CA ASP A 134 5.97 -22.42 -16.45
C ASP A 134 4.46 -22.43 -16.19
N LYS A 135 3.70 -22.98 -17.14
CA LYS A 135 2.24 -23.10 -17.04
C LYS A 135 1.77 -23.97 -15.86
N PHE A 136 2.64 -24.80 -15.30
CA PHE A 136 2.33 -25.70 -14.20
C PHE A 136 2.93 -25.25 -12.87
N LEU A 137 3.53 -24.06 -12.81
CA LEU A 137 4.21 -23.55 -11.62
C LEU A 137 3.32 -23.63 -10.37
N MET A 138 2.09 -23.17 -10.45
CA MET A 138 1.15 -23.21 -9.32
C MET A 138 0.92 -24.64 -8.81
N LYS A 139 0.75 -25.61 -9.72
CA LYS A 139 0.61 -27.04 -9.35
C LYS A 139 1.86 -27.60 -8.68
N LYS A 140 3.05 -27.15 -9.12
CA LYS A 140 4.33 -27.55 -8.49
C LYS A 140 4.42 -26.99 -7.09
N LEU A 141 4.16 -25.68 -6.91
CA LEU A 141 4.18 -25.02 -5.60
C LEU A 141 3.16 -25.64 -4.62
N GLN A 142 1.98 -26.05 -5.10
CA GLN A 142 1.00 -26.74 -4.28
C GLN A 142 1.51 -28.11 -3.76
N LYS A 143 2.39 -28.80 -4.49
CA LYS A 143 3.01 -30.03 -4.00
C LYS A 143 4.12 -29.78 -2.96
N GLU A 144 4.63 -28.56 -2.90
CA GLU A 144 5.70 -28.14 -1.99
C GLU A 144 5.19 -27.41 -0.73
N VAL A 145 3.88 -27.47 -0.46
CA VAL A 145 3.22 -26.74 0.65
C VAL A 145 3.95 -26.89 1.98
N SER A 146 4.36 -28.11 2.33
CA SER A 146 5.07 -28.37 3.59
C SER A 146 6.41 -27.64 3.67
N GLY A 147 7.16 -27.60 2.55
CA GLY A 147 8.43 -26.87 2.46
C GLY A 147 8.22 -25.36 2.52
N ILE A 148 7.20 -24.84 1.82
CA ILE A 148 6.85 -23.41 1.85
C ILE A 148 6.40 -23.00 3.26
N LEU A 149 5.59 -23.83 3.93
CA LEU A 149 5.18 -23.56 5.31
C LEU A 149 6.38 -23.58 6.28
N ALA A 150 7.29 -24.52 6.11
CA ALA A 150 8.51 -24.59 6.93
C ALA A 150 9.40 -23.36 6.71
N TRP A 151 9.54 -22.89 5.46
CA TRP A 151 10.22 -21.63 5.13
C TRP A 151 9.55 -20.42 5.79
N ALA A 152 8.21 -20.32 5.71
CA ALA A 152 7.46 -19.24 6.34
C ALA A 152 7.58 -19.27 7.87
N LEU A 153 7.56 -20.46 8.49
CA LEU A 153 7.77 -20.64 9.93
C LEU A 153 9.17 -20.19 10.36
N LYS A 154 10.21 -20.56 9.59
CA LYS A 154 11.57 -20.08 9.84
C LYS A 154 11.65 -18.56 9.81
N GLY A 155 11.04 -17.92 8.80
CA GLY A 155 10.95 -16.46 8.73
C GLY A 155 10.18 -15.84 9.90
N CYS A 156 9.12 -16.50 10.39
CA CYS A 156 8.38 -16.06 11.57
C CYS A 156 9.24 -16.12 12.85
N LEU A 157 10.01 -17.18 13.04
CA LEU A 157 10.93 -17.31 14.18
C LEU A 157 12.06 -16.28 14.12
N ASP A 158 12.58 -16.03 12.92
CA ASP A 158 13.59 -15.01 12.71
C ASP A 158 13.05 -13.61 13.02
N TRP A 159 11.84 -13.29 12.52
CA TRP A 159 11.15 -12.05 12.84
C TRP A 159 10.92 -11.86 14.35
N GLN A 160 10.53 -12.89 15.07
CA GLN A 160 10.34 -12.81 16.53
C GLN A 160 11.63 -12.49 17.27
N LYS A 161 12.77 -12.98 16.78
CA LYS A 161 14.09 -12.78 17.38
C LYS A 161 14.72 -11.44 16.99
N ASN A 162 14.64 -11.06 15.72
CA ASN A 162 15.42 -9.98 15.14
C ASN A 162 14.55 -8.79 14.66
N GLY A 163 13.22 -8.88 14.78
CA GLY A 163 12.29 -7.92 14.21
C GLY A 163 12.14 -8.06 12.69
N LEU A 164 11.39 -7.16 12.08
CA LEU A 164 11.23 -7.11 10.62
C LEU A 164 12.49 -6.49 10.02
N ALA A 165 13.47 -7.31 9.65
CA ALA A 165 14.67 -6.88 8.94
C ALA A 165 14.27 -6.41 7.54
N GLU A 166 13.93 -5.13 7.40
CA GLU A 166 13.49 -4.54 6.15
C GLU A 166 14.67 -4.39 5.18
N PRO A 167 14.65 -5.10 4.04
CA PRO A 167 15.72 -4.98 3.05
C PRO A 167 15.81 -3.55 2.48
N GLU A 168 17.03 -3.12 2.13
CA GLU A 168 17.28 -1.78 1.59
C GLU A 168 16.42 -1.45 0.38
N PHE A 169 16.23 -2.40 -0.54
CA PHE A 169 15.41 -2.18 -1.73
C PHE A 169 13.92 -1.93 -1.41
N VAL A 170 13.39 -2.51 -0.33
CA VAL A 170 12.01 -2.26 0.13
C VAL A 170 11.93 -0.89 0.79
N ARG A 171 12.92 -0.54 1.61
CA ARG A 171 12.99 0.75 2.28
C ARG A 171 13.10 1.88 1.27
N SER A 172 14.04 1.77 0.33
CA SER A 172 14.24 2.75 -0.74
C SER A 172 12.99 2.90 -1.61
N ALA A 173 12.39 1.79 -2.08
CA ALA A 173 11.17 1.83 -2.88
C ALA A 173 10.01 2.49 -2.11
N THR A 174 9.88 2.22 -0.81
CA THR A 174 8.83 2.83 0.02
C THR A 174 9.09 4.32 0.24
N GLN A 175 10.35 4.71 0.40
CA GLN A 175 10.73 6.11 0.55
C GLN A 175 10.48 6.90 -0.74
N THR A 176 10.91 6.39 -1.90
CA THR A 176 10.60 7.01 -3.21
C THR A 176 9.08 7.15 -3.41
N TYR A 177 8.31 6.10 -3.07
CA TYR A 177 6.86 6.18 -3.16
C TYR A 177 6.26 7.27 -2.28
N ARG A 178 6.83 7.50 -1.10
CA ARG A 178 6.42 8.59 -0.20
C ARG A 178 6.72 9.95 -0.80
N GLU A 179 7.92 10.14 -1.33
CA GLU A 179 8.37 11.38 -2.00
C GLU A 179 7.50 11.69 -3.22
N ASP A 180 7.27 10.72 -4.10
CA ASP A 180 6.40 10.84 -5.26
C ASP A 180 4.92 11.12 -4.90
N SER A 181 4.50 10.75 -3.68
CA SER A 181 3.14 10.99 -3.17
C SER A 181 2.97 12.36 -2.54
N ASP A 182 4.05 13.14 -2.33
CA ASP A 182 3.97 14.50 -1.80
C ASP A 182 4.11 15.55 -2.92
N PRO A 183 3.00 16.12 -3.41
CA PRO A 183 3.05 17.09 -4.52
C PRO A 183 3.81 18.37 -4.16
N ILE A 184 3.93 18.72 -2.87
CA ILE A 184 4.70 19.91 -2.46
C ILE A 184 6.19 19.59 -2.54
N GLU A 185 6.62 18.44 -2.02
CA GLU A 185 8.01 18.03 -2.10
C GLU A 185 8.46 17.88 -3.54
N LEU A 186 7.61 17.27 -4.38
CA LEU A 186 7.84 17.18 -5.83
C LEU A 186 7.99 18.56 -6.46
N TYR A 187 7.05 19.47 -6.20
CA TYR A 187 7.11 20.83 -6.71
C TYR A 187 8.39 21.57 -6.26
N LEU A 188 8.71 21.49 -4.97
CA LEU A 188 9.88 22.17 -4.43
C LEU A 188 11.17 21.64 -5.05
N SER A 189 11.30 20.32 -5.20
CA SER A 189 12.49 19.70 -5.79
C SER A 189 12.70 20.04 -7.26
N GLU A 190 11.63 20.23 -8.02
CA GLU A 190 11.70 20.50 -9.47
C GLU A 190 11.72 22.00 -9.82
N ASN A 191 11.14 22.87 -8.99
CA ASN A 191 10.85 24.25 -9.36
C ASN A 191 11.47 25.29 -8.40
N THR A 192 12.21 24.85 -7.38
CA THR A 192 12.84 25.79 -6.44
C THR A 192 14.31 25.44 -6.20
N GLU A 193 15.10 26.48 -5.89
CA GLU A 193 16.47 26.33 -5.43
C GLU A 193 16.54 26.68 -3.94
N GLU A 194 17.15 25.82 -3.14
CA GLU A 194 17.45 26.15 -1.75
C GLU A 194 18.61 27.13 -1.68
N GLY A 195 18.39 28.27 -1.03
CA GLY A 195 19.39 29.31 -0.80
C GLY A 195 19.63 29.61 0.66
N GLY A 196 20.67 30.39 0.95
CA GLY A 196 20.96 30.84 2.30
C GLY A 196 19.81 31.71 2.87
N LYS A 197 19.42 31.44 4.10
CA LYS A 197 18.32 32.19 4.79
C LYS A 197 18.55 33.70 4.87
N GLU A 198 19.79 34.13 4.74
CA GLU A 198 20.19 35.55 4.85
C GLU A 198 20.27 36.26 3.48
N ASP A 199 20.18 35.57 2.35
CA ASP A 199 20.27 36.14 1.00
C ASP A 199 18.86 36.41 0.43
N PRO A 200 18.42 37.71 0.35
CA PRO A 200 17.09 38.06 -0.14
C PRO A 200 16.75 37.60 -1.55
N LYS A 201 17.73 37.30 -2.39
CA LYS A 201 17.50 36.83 -3.76
C LYS A 201 16.86 35.45 -3.82
N PHE A 202 16.97 34.65 -2.73
CA PHE A 202 16.33 33.37 -2.57
C PHE A 202 14.97 33.44 -1.87
N TRP A 203 14.48 34.64 -1.59
CA TRP A 203 13.19 34.83 -0.95
C TRP A 203 12.11 35.05 -2.01
N THR A 204 11.07 34.26 -1.93
CA THR A 204 9.90 34.41 -2.78
C THR A 204 8.66 34.62 -1.93
N GLU A 205 7.78 35.51 -2.39
CA GLU A 205 6.51 35.77 -1.71
C GLU A 205 5.66 34.48 -1.69
N PHE A 206 5.17 34.12 -0.52
CA PHE A 206 4.36 32.90 -0.31
C PHE A 206 3.17 32.79 -1.28
N SER A 207 2.52 33.91 -1.58
CA SER A 207 1.39 33.95 -2.53
C SER A 207 1.79 33.53 -3.94
N LYS A 208 2.97 33.94 -4.38
CA LYS A 208 3.50 33.60 -5.72
C LYS A 208 3.88 32.11 -5.80
N ILE A 209 4.59 31.61 -4.80
CA ILE A 209 4.93 30.19 -4.72
C ILE A 209 3.66 29.33 -4.73
N TYR A 210 2.63 29.72 -3.97
CA TYR A 210 1.39 28.96 -3.93
C TYR A 210 0.62 29.01 -5.26
N GLU A 211 0.61 30.11 -5.98
CA GLU A 211 -0.01 30.18 -7.32
C GLU A 211 0.74 29.32 -8.33
N ASP A 212 2.06 29.38 -8.29
CA ASP A 212 2.90 28.54 -9.17
C ASP A 212 2.71 27.05 -8.87
N PHE A 213 2.72 26.67 -7.59
CA PHE A 213 2.38 25.32 -7.15
C PHE A 213 1.00 24.87 -7.64
N LYS A 214 -0.02 25.71 -7.62
CA LYS A 214 -1.34 25.35 -8.14
C LYS A 214 -1.31 25.03 -9.64
N ASN A 215 -0.56 25.81 -10.41
CA ASN A 215 -0.39 25.55 -11.84
C ASN A 215 0.36 24.24 -12.08
N PHE A 216 1.43 24.00 -11.36
CA PHE A 216 2.19 22.76 -11.36
C PHE A 216 1.31 21.55 -11.01
N SER A 217 0.61 21.60 -9.87
CA SER A 217 -0.28 20.52 -9.42
C SER A 217 -1.35 20.17 -10.45
N LYS A 218 -1.93 21.19 -11.10
CA LYS A 218 -2.92 21.00 -12.14
C LYS A 218 -2.32 20.35 -13.39
N ALA A 219 -1.13 20.76 -13.79
CA ALA A 219 -0.41 20.20 -14.94
C ALA A 219 0.06 18.77 -14.67
N ALA A 220 0.55 18.49 -13.47
CA ALA A 220 1.00 17.18 -13.02
C ALA A 220 -0.14 16.20 -12.69
N GLY A 221 -1.41 16.67 -12.66
CA GLY A 221 -2.56 15.85 -12.29
C GLY A 221 -2.58 15.47 -10.80
N CYS A 222 -1.89 16.23 -9.96
CA CYS A 222 -1.87 16.03 -8.51
C CYS A 222 -3.15 16.53 -7.85
N TRP A 223 -3.44 16.04 -6.67
CA TRP A 223 -4.58 16.50 -5.86
C TRP A 223 -4.37 17.94 -5.34
N GLU A 224 -5.45 18.72 -5.25
CA GLU A 224 -5.41 20.10 -4.80
C GLU A 224 -5.09 20.21 -3.31
N ILE A 225 -4.12 21.05 -2.98
CA ILE A 225 -3.74 21.39 -1.61
C ILE A 225 -4.21 22.82 -1.31
N SER A 226 -4.88 23.01 -0.19
CA SER A 226 -5.28 24.36 0.23
C SER A 226 -4.07 25.23 0.60
N LYS A 227 -4.19 26.55 0.45
CA LYS A 227 -3.12 27.51 0.80
C LYS A 227 -2.63 27.34 2.25
N LYS A 228 -3.53 26.97 3.17
CA LYS A 228 -3.19 26.71 4.58
C LYS A 228 -2.38 25.43 4.78
N ALA A 229 -2.61 24.42 3.95
CA ALA A 229 -1.90 23.14 4.06
C ALA A 229 -0.60 23.12 3.25
N PHE A 230 -0.41 24.10 2.35
CA PHE A 230 0.84 24.31 1.61
C PHE A 230 1.90 25.00 2.46
N GLY A 231 1.54 25.96 3.32
CA GLY A 231 2.44 26.67 4.24
C GLY A 231 2.38 26.11 5.63
#